data_777d2fcccc48c7baa74a6d3ac2a9cc9a
#
_entry.id   777d2fcccc48c7baa74a6d3ac2a9cc9a
#
_cell.length_a   1.000
_cell.length_b   1.000
_cell.length_c   1.000
_cell.angle_alpha   90.00
_cell.angle_beta   90.00
_cell.angle_gamma   90.00
#
_symmetry.space_group_name_H-M   'P 1'
#
loop_
_entity.id
_entity.type
_entity.pdbx_description
1 polymer ?
#
loop_
_entity_poly.entity_id
_entity_poly.type
_entity_poly.pdbx_seq_one_letter_code
_entity_poly.pdbx_strand_id
1 'polypeptide(L)'
;MLRKILSYRLLQLLYFVQHKFVLRLIPSYIKSDYNRYDRVGALHKAWGLVITNQMSGGYYEFGVYKGESFRDSYRVYLRYDRWMKAQSESHEMWRRKINWDLKHSFYAFDTFEGMPENDENNETFSKGTFLSSLDEVKSAGAKISMREGDQIKYFKGNFSGIAKERSDEISNLQPAAIVNIDSDLYTSAVDALEIITPKLQQGTVLMMDDYNCFSANRNKGERYALSEFLEKHSEIEVEKWFPYLYVGQAFIVHLN
;
A
#
# COMPACT_ATOMS: atom_id res chain seq x y z
N MET A 1 21.99 35.77 8.36
CA MET A 1 20.82 35.17 7.73
C MET A 1 21.18 34.25 6.54
N LEU A 2 21.98 34.67 5.57
CA LEU A 2 22.44 33.88 4.43
C LEU A 2 23.17 32.55 4.79
N ARG A 3 24.03 32.54 5.83
CA ARG A 3 24.71 31.32 6.28
C ARG A 3 23.76 30.22 6.81
N LYS A 4 22.67 30.59 7.47
CA LYS A 4 21.65 29.60 7.93
C LYS A 4 20.86 29.01 6.78
N ILE A 5 20.57 29.79 5.74
CA ILE A 5 19.84 29.33 4.54
C ILE A 5 20.72 28.41 3.69
N LEU A 6 22.02 28.72 3.58
CA LEU A 6 22.99 27.89 2.86
C LEU A 6 23.20 26.53 3.57
N SER A 7 23.28 26.54 4.92
CA SER A 7 23.38 25.29 5.70
C SER A 7 22.14 24.41 5.59
N TYR A 8 20.95 25.02 5.55
CA TYR A 8 19.68 24.28 5.41
C TYR A 8 19.55 23.63 4.01
N ARG A 9 19.88 24.36 2.94
CA ARG A 9 19.91 23.81 1.58
C ARG A 9 21.00 22.76 1.39
N LEU A 10 22.15 22.93 2.00
CA LEU A 10 23.22 21.93 1.98
C LEU A 10 22.82 20.66 2.75
N LEU A 11 22.14 20.80 3.88
CA LEU A 11 21.60 19.68 4.64
C LEU A 11 20.49 18.96 3.86
N GLN A 12 19.62 19.69 3.18
CA GLN A 12 18.61 19.09 2.30
C GLN A 12 19.24 18.36 1.11
N LEU A 13 20.29 18.94 0.51
CA LEU A 13 21.02 18.29 -0.58
C LEU A 13 21.76 17.05 -0.10
N LEU A 14 22.42 17.12 1.06
CA LEU A 14 23.08 15.97 1.70
C LEU A 14 22.06 14.88 2.07
N TYR A 15 20.92 15.27 2.62
CA TYR A 15 19.80 14.35 2.90
C TYR A 15 19.28 13.70 1.62
N PHE A 16 19.09 14.47 0.55
CA PHE A 16 18.64 13.98 -0.76
C PHE A 16 19.67 13.03 -1.41
N VAL A 17 20.97 13.38 -1.38
CA VAL A 17 22.06 12.54 -1.90
C VAL A 17 22.21 11.28 -1.06
N GLN A 18 22.15 11.40 0.26
CA GLN A 18 22.19 10.29 1.19
C GLN A 18 21.01 9.34 0.97
N HIS A 19 19.80 9.86 0.76
CA HIS A 19 18.61 9.05 0.48
C HIS A 19 18.61 8.40 -0.90
N LYS A 20 19.14 9.03 -1.93
CA LYS A 20 19.11 8.45 -3.27
C LYS A 20 20.28 7.52 -3.62
N PHE A 21 21.46 7.71 -3.06
CA PHE A 21 22.66 7.02 -3.54
C PHE A 21 23.41 6.17 -2.50
N VAL A 22 23.59 6.62 -1.28
CA VAL A 22 24.48 5.97 -0.31
C VAL A 22 23.76 4.92 0.52
N LEU A 23 22.53 5.20 0.94
CA LEU A 23 21.79 4.34 1.87
C LEU A 23 21.16 3.10 1.22
N ARG A 24 21.14 3.03 -0.11
CA ARG A 24 20.70 1.81 -0.83
C ARG A 24 21.65 0.63 -0.71
N LEU A 25 22.88 0.87 -0.21
CA LEU A 25 23.94 -0.14 -0.12
C LEU A 25 24.16 -0.71 1.28
N ILE A 26 23.50 -0.17 2.32
CA ILE A 26 23.78 -0.52 3.71
C ILE A 26 22.55 -1.22 4.35
N PRO A 27 22.69 -2.41 4.97
CA PRO A 27 21.58 -3.09 5.66
C PRO A 27 20.93 -2.27 6.80
N SER A 28 21.66 -1.34 7.43
CA SER A 28 21.14 -0.38 8.40
C SER A 28 20.11 0.59 7.83
N TYR A 29 19.98 0.66 6.53
CA TYR A 29 19.01 1.50 5.82
C TYR A 29 17.55 1.09 6.07
N ILE A 30 17.25 -0.19 6.15
CA ILE A 30 15.90 -0.68 6.49
C ILE A 30 15.44 -0.05 7.81
N LYS A 31 16.33 0.03 8.80
CA LYS A 31 16.03 0.58 10.12
C LYS A 31 15.75 2.09 10.09
N SER A 32 16.42 2.84 9.22
CA SER A 32 16.17 4.28 9.06
C SER A 32 14.87 4.57 8.30
N ASP A 33 14.57 3.78 7.26
CA ASP A 33 13.34 3.91 6.49
C ASP A 33 12.11 3.52 7.31
N TYR A 34 12.24 2.56 8.22
CA TYR A 34 11.17 2.16 9.13
C TYR A 34 10.63 3.32 9.99
N ASN A 35 11.47 4.28 10.33
CA ASN A 35 11.09 5.43 11.14
C ASN A 35 10.57 6.63 10.32
N ARG A 36 10.51 6.53 9.01
CA ARG A 36 9.94 7.58 8.17
C ARG A 36 8.43 7.64 8.33
N TYR A 37 7.90 8.86 8.28
CA TYR A 37 6.46 9.13 8.30
C TYR A 37 5.85 9.26 6.90
N ASP A 38 6.63 9.06 5.84
CA ASP A 38 6.15 9.03 4.47
C ASP A 38 5.57 7.65 4.09
N ARG A 39 5.02 7.55 2.88
CA ARG A 39 4.42 6.30 2.37
C ARG A 39 5.44 5.15 2.35
N VAL A 40 6.68 5.40 1.99
CA VAL A 40 7.72 4.35 1.95
C VAL A 40 8.01 3.82 3.36
N GLY A 41 8.08 4.71 4.37
CA GLY A 41 8.22 4.30 5.76
C GLY A 41 7.02 3.50 6.27
N ALA A 42 5.80 3.88 5.87
CA ALA A 42 4.59 3.12 6.18
C ALA A 42 4.64 1.71 5.58
N LEU A 43 5.03 1.58 4.31
CA LEU A 43 5.22 0.30 3.64
C LEU A 43 6.32 -0.55 4.31
N HIS A 44 7.40 0.07 4.80
CA HIS A 44 8.41 -0.65 5.59
C HIS A 44 7.84 -1.23 6.88
N LYS A 45 6.97 -0.49 7.58
CA LYS A 45 6.30 -1.00 8.80
C LYS A 45 5.36 -2.14 8.45
N ALA A 46 4.52 -1.97 7.43
CA ALA A 46 3.57 -2.98 6.98
C ALA A 46 4.26 -4.28 6.56
N TRP A 47 5.21 -4.21 5.65
CA TRP A 47 5.98 -5.38 5.22
C TRP A 47 6.83 -5.98 6.34
N GLY A 48 7.37 -5.14 7.23
CA GLY A 48 8.10 -5.61 8.41
C GLY A 48 7.24 -6.49 9.31
N LEU A 49 5.99 -6.08 9.59
CA LEU A 49 5.02 -6.87 10.36
C LEU A 49 4.69 -8.18 9.65
N VAL A 50 4.31 -8.11 8.37
CA VAL A 50 3.93 -9.28 7.56
C VAL A 50 5.05 -10.33 7.53
N ILE A 51 6.25 -9.92 7.18
CA ILE A 51 7.41 -10.82 7.04
C ILE A 51 7.84 -11.38 8.40
N THR A 52 7.89 -10.55 9.46
CA THR A 52 8.31 -11.01 10.80
C THR A 52 7.33 -12.02 11.39
N ASN A 53 6.04 -11.86 11.13
CA ASN A 53 5.00 -12.79 11.58
C ASN A 53 4.75 -13.94 10.58
N GLN A 54 5.48 -13.99 9.47
CA GLN A 54 5.33 -15.01 8.43
C GLN A 54 3.89 -15.14 7.93
N MET A 55 3.22 -14.01 7.80
CA MET A 55 1.86 -13.96 7.26
C MET A 55 1.90 -14.26 5.77
N SER A 56 1.11 -15.23 5.32
CA SER A 56 0.88 -15.43 3.90
C SER A 56 -0.05 -14.35 3.36
N GLY A 57 -0.04 -14.16 2.03
CA GLY A 57 -1.02 -13.28 1.39
C GLY A 57 -0.40 -12.23 0.47
N GLY A 58 -1.26 -11.51 -0.23
CA GLY A 58 -0.88 -10.50 -1.20
C GLY A 58 -0.94 -9.06 -0.70
N TYR A 59 -0.32 -8.20 -1.48
CA TYR A 59 -0.48 -6.75 -1.41
C TYR A 59 -1.57 -6.33 -2.39
N TYR A 60 -2.56 -5.61 -1.91
CA TYR A 60 -3.68 -5.08 -2.68
C TYR A 60 -3.60 -3.55 -2.68
N GLU A 61 -3.71 -2.92 -3.84
CA GLU A 61 -3.75 -1.47 -3.97
C GLU A 61 -4.95 -1.05 -4.81
N PHE A 62 -5.79 -0.21 -4.22
CA PHE A 62 -6.98 0.38 -4.83
C PHE A 62 -6.72 1.87 -5.05
N GLY A 63 -6.63 2.30 -6.33
CA GLY A 63 -6.10 3.59 -6.73
C GLY A 63 -4.59 3.51 -6.90
N VAL A 64 -4.15 3.35 -8.14
CA VAL A 64 -2.73 3.09 -8.47
C VAL A 64 -2.08 4.29 -9.16
N TYR A 65 -2.87 5.06 -9.90
CA TYR A 65 -2.40 6.22 -10.66
C TYR A 65 -1.17 5.85 -11.51
N LYS A 66 -0.01 6.52 -11.30
CA LYS A 66 1.26 6.22 -11.98
C LYS A 66 2.02 5.02 -11.38
N GLY A 67 1.46 4.36 -10.38
CA GLY A 67 2.01 3.16 -9.74
C GLY A 67 3.26 3.41 -8.91
N GLU A 68 3.45 4.59 -8.34
CA GLU A 68 4.63 4.87 -7.51
C GLU A 68 4.59 4.07 -6.20
N SER A 69 3.48 4.15 -5.47
CA SER A 69 3.22 3.40 -4.23
C SER A 69 3.29 1.89 -4.46
N PHE A 70 2.68 1.41 -5.54
CA PHE A 70 2.69 0.01 -5.94
C PHE A 70 4.11 -0.52 -6.20
N ARG A 71 4.93 0.25 -6.94
CA ARG A 71 6.35 -0.09 -7.15
C ARG A 71 7.19 0.03 -5.89
N ASP A 72 6.90 0.99 -5.02
CA ASP A 72 7.63 1.14 -3.77
C ASP A 72 7.31 0.01 -2.81
N SER A 73 6.06 -0.43 -2.72
CA SER A 73 5.67 -1.65 -1.98
C SER A 73 6.45 -2.88 -2.47
N TYR A 74 6.52 -3.09 -3.78
CA TYR A 74 7.29 -4.19 -4.36
C TYR A 74 8.79 -4.10 -4.03
N ARG A 75 9.40 -2.91 -4.10
CA ARG A 75 10.80 -2.70 -3.73
C ARG A 75 11.06 -2.99 -2.26
N VAL A 76 10.16 -2.55 -1.38
CA VAL A 76 10.24 -2.81 0.06
C VAL A 76 10.16 -4.31 0.33
N TYR A 77 9.17 -4.99 -0.27
CA TYR A 77 9.05 -6.45 -0.20
C TYR A 77 10.35 -7.15 -0.62
N LEU A 78 10.91 -6.83 -1.78
CA LEU A 78 12.15 -7.43 -2.26
C LEU A 78 13.36 -7.19 -1.34
N ARG A 79 13.37 -6.09 -0.56
CA ARG A 79 14.41 -5.85 0.45
C ARG A 79 14.26 -6.79 1.63
N TYR A 80 13.03 -6.96 2.14
CA TYR A 80 12.77 -7.88 3.23
C TYR A 80 13.01 -9.32 2.82
N ASP A 81 12.57 -9.74 1.63
CA ASP A 81 12.82 -11.07 1.09
C ASP A 81 14.33 -11.38 1.02
N ARG A 82 15.12 -10.45 0.48
CA ARG A 82 16.58 -10.59 0.43
C ARG A 82 17.23 -10.60 1.81
N TRP A 83 16.77 -9.72 2.70
CA TRP A 83 17.28 -9.66 4.07
C TRP A 83 16.99 -10.96 4.82
N MET A 84 15.79 -11.48 4.71
CA MET A 84 15.39 -12.73 5.33
C MET A 84 16.22 -13.91 4.80
N LYS A 85 16.44 -14.00 3.48
CA LYS A 85 17.29 -15.03 2.88
C LYS A 85 18.72 -14.98 3.42
N ALA A 86 19.31 -13.78 3.50
CA ALA A 86 20.65 -13.60 4.07
C ALA A 86 20.72 -14.00 5.56
N GLN A 87 19.67 -13.73 6.35
CA GLN A 87 19.61 -14.18 7.76
C GLN A 87 19.52 -15.70 7.86
N SER A 88 18.80 -16.38 6.95
CA SER A 88 18.71 -17.84 6.95
C SER A 88 20.05 -18.52 6.74
N GLU A 89 20.91 -17.91 5.92
CA GLU A 89 22.23 -18.44 5.64
C GLU A 89 23.18 -18.31 6.84
N SER A 90 22.98 -17.27 7.67
CA SER A 90 23.89 -16.92 8.77
C SER A 90 23.52 -17.52 10.13
N HIS A 91 22.25 -17.89 10.36
CA HIS A 91 21.77 -18.35 11.68
C HIS A 91 20.90 -19.60 11.60
N GLU A 92 21.40 -20.74 12.08
CA GLU A 92 20.70 -22.02 12.08
C GLU A 92 19.35 -21.99 12.81
N MET A 93 19.22 -21.18 13.87
CA MET A 93 17.98 -21.00 14.63
C MET A 93 16.86 -20.41 13.76
N TRP A 94 17.18 -19.49 12.86
CA TRP A 94 16.21 -18.88 11.95
C TRP A 94 15.82 -19.84 10.81
N ARG A 95 16.75 -20.67 10.32
CA ARG A 95 16.47 -21.66 9.27
C ARG A 95 15.35 -22.62 9.63
N ARG A 96 15.21 -22.98 10.90
CA ARG A 96 14.24 -23.98 11.37
C ARG A 96 12.84 -23.40 11.63
N LYS A 97 12.74 -22.08 11.80
CA LYS A 97 11.49 -21.43 12.22
C LYS A 97 10.78 -20.64 11.11
N ILE A 98 11.42 -20.37 9.99
CA ILE A 98 10.91 -19.49 8.96
C ILE A 98 10.55 -20.28 7.71
N ASN A 99 9.32 -20.04 7.23
CA ASN A 99 8.88 -20.55 5.93
C ASN A 99 9.48 -19.66 4.82
N TRP A 100 10.58 -20.08 4.22
CA TRP A 100 11.33 -19.36 3.19
C TRP A 100 10.66 -19.39 1.82
N ASP A 101 9.66 -20.25 1.63
CA ASP A 101 8.91 -20.39 0.38
C ASP A 101 7.68 -19.48 0.32
N LEU A 102 7.49 -18.64 1.34
CA LEU A 102 6.36 -17.70 1.39
C LEU A 102 6.50 -16.66 0.29
N LYS A 103 5.60 -16.72 -0.69
CA LYS A 103 5.54 -15.77 -1.81
C LYS A 103 4.34 -14.87 -1.66
N HIS A 104 4.56 -13.58 -1.88
CA HIS A 104 3.52 -12.56 -1.85
C HIS A 104 3.21 -12.10 -3.27
N SER A 105 1.93 -12.06 -3.61
CA SER A 105 1.46 -11.52 -4.88
C SER A 105 1.03 -10.05 -4.73
N PHE A 106 0.95 -9.35 -5.85
CA PHE A 106 0.64 -7.92 -5.89
C PHE A 106 -0.53 -7.69 -6.85
N TYR A 107 -1.55 -7.03 -6.36
CA TYR A 107 -2.82 -6.83 -7.07
C TYR A 107 -3.14 -5.33 -7.12
N ALA A 108 -3.21 -4.80 -8.33
CA ALA A 108 -3.46 -3.40 -8.61
C ALA A 108 -4.87 -3.21 -9.19
N PHE A 109 -5.67 -2.39 -8.54
CA PHE A 109 -7.04 -2.06 -8.94
C PHE A 109 -7.12 -0.57 -9.26
N ASP A 110 -7.47 -0.22 -10.49
CA ASP A 110 -7.60 1.17 -10.93
C ASP A 110 -8.44 1.25 -12.21
N THR A 111 -9.06 2.37 -12.47
CA THR A 111 -9.69 2.64 -13.75
C THR A 111 -8.65 2.71 -14.87
N PHE A 112 -7.45 3.22 -14.58
CA PHE A 112 -6.42 3.63 -15.55
C PHE A 112 -6.97 4.59 -16.62
N GLU A 113 -8.00 5.35 -16.24
CA GLU A 113 -8.70 6.35 -17.05
C GLU A 113 -8.96 7.64 -16.26
N GLY A 114 -8.37 7.73 -15.05
CA GLY A 114 -8.55 8.84 -14.12
C GLY A 114 -9.77 8.67 -13.21
N MET A 115 -10.05 9.72 -12.44
CA MET A 115 -11.17 9.72 -11.49
C MET A 115 -12.50 9.46 -12.18
N PRO A 116 -13.37 8.60 -11.62
CA PRO A 116 -14.73 8.41 -12.09
C PRO A 116 -15.59 9.66 -11.82
N GLU A 117 -16.78 9.70 -12.37
CA GLU A 117 -17.82 10.67 -12.00
C GLU A 117 -18.23 10.47 -10.55
N ASN A 118 -18.30 11.56 -9.78
CA ASN A 118 -18.59 11.50 -8.34
C ASN A 118 -19.30 12.77 -7.86
N ASP A 119 -19.90 12.69 -6.67
CA ASP A 119 -20.69 13.74 -6.04
C ASP A 119 -19.93 14.46 -4.91
N GLU A 120 -18.61 14.31 -4.80
CA GLU A 120 -17.81 14.91 -3.71
C GLU A 120 -17.73 16.44 -3.80
N ASN A 121 -18.15 17.05 -4.94
CA ASN A 121 -18.15 18.49 -5.19
C ASN A 121 -16.79 19.15 -4.91
N ASN A 122 -15.70 18.46 -5.25
CA ASN A 122 -14.34 18.91 -5.05
C ASN A 122 -13.63 18.94 -6.41
N GLU A 123 -13.17 20.12 -6.84
CA GLU A 123 -12.47 20.29 -8.12
C GLU A 123 -11.22 19.44 -8.24
N THR A 124 -10.53 19.15 -7.14
CA THR A 124 -9.33 18.29 -7.11
C THR A 124 -9.66 16.86 -7.54
N PHE A 125 -10.84 16.38 -7.20
CA PHE A 125 -11.31 15.01 -7.49
C PHE A 125 -12.31 14.96 -8.64
N SER A 126 -12.28 15.95 -9.53
CA SER A 126 -13.17 15.98 -10.69
C SER A 126 -12.87 14.84 -11.67
N LYS A 127 -13.90 14.42 -12.42
CA LYS A 127 -13.78 13.34 -13.42
C LYS A 127 -12.59 13.55 -14.35
N GLY A 128 -11.78 12.51 -14.52
CA GLY A 128 -10.60 12.49 -15.39
C GLY A 128 -9.33 13.09 -14.77
N THR A 129 -9.36 13.59 -13.53
CA THR A 129 -8.12 13.91 -12.82
C THR A 129 -7.35 12.63 -12.47
N PHE A 130 -6.07 12.74 -12.16
CA PHE A 130 -5.18 11.60 -11.88
C PHE A 130 -5.15 10.54 -13.00
N LEU A 131 -5.24 10.98 -14.24
CA LEU A 131 -5.16 10.10 -15.41
C LEU A 131 -3.78 9.46 -15.53
N SER A 132 -3.76 8.15 -15.68
CA SER A 132 -2.59 7.36 -16.11
C SER A 132 -3.07 6.15 -16.90
N SER A 133 -2.26 5.67 -17.83
CA SER A 133 -2.60 4.46 -18.57
C SER A 133 -2.00 3.21 -17.92
N LEU A 134 -2.69 2.08 -18.07
CA LEU A 134 -2.18 0.78 -17.60
C LEU A 134 -0.80 0.46 -18.22
N ASP A 135 -0.58 0.81 -19.49
CA ASP A 135 0.69 0.56 -20.19
C ASP A 135 1.85 1.38 -19.60
N GLU A 136 1.58 2.63 -19.15
CA GLU A 136 2.58 3.43 -18.45
C GLU A 136 2.96 2.80 -17.11
N VAL A 137 1.97 2.32 -16.35
CA VAL A 137 2.21 1.65 -15.06
C VAL A 137 2.99 0.35 -15.25
N LYS A 138 2.60 -0.50 -16.22
CA LYS A 138 3.31 -1.73 -16.57
C LYS A 138 4.75 -1.45 -17.03
N SER A 139 4.94 -0.46 -17.92
CA SER A 139 6.26 -0.06 -18.41
C SER A 139 7.18 0.44 -17.29
N ALA A 140 6.62 1.23 -16.36
CA ALA A 140 7.37 1.70 -15.20
C ALA A 140 7.72 0.54 -14.24
N GLY A 141 6.82 -0.42 -14.05
CA GLY A 141 7.05 -1.63 -13.26
C GLY A 141 8.13 -2.52 -13.86
N ALA A 142 8.11 -2.71 -15.17
CA ALA A 142 9.09 -3.54 -15.89
C ALA A 142 10.54 -3.10 -15.67
N LYS A 143 10.78 -1.80 -15.44
CA LYS A 143 12.12 -1.25 -15.13
C LYS A 143 12.71 -1.78 -13.82
N ILE A 144 11.89 -2.33 -12.95
CA ILE A 144 12.30 -2.92 -11.67
C ILE A 144 11.97 -4.42 -11.60
N SER A 145 11.83 -5.06 -12.75
CA SER A 145 11.47 -6.48 -12.90
C SER A 145 10.06 -6.85 -12.36
N MET A 146 9.21 -5.87 -12.14
CA MET A 146 7.82 -6.05 -11.77
C MET A 146 7.00 -6.23 -13.05
N ARG A 147 6.71 -7.47 -13.42
CA ARG A 147 6.01 -7.83 -14.67
C ARG A 147 4.72 -8.56 -14.36
N GLU A 148 3.70 -8.30 -15.16
CA GLU A 148 2.44 -9.04 -15.08
C GLU A 148 2.65 -10.54 -15.24
N GLY A 149 1.94 -11.32 -14.44
CA GLY A 149 2.03 -12.79 -14.39
C GLY A 149 1.40 -13.33 -13.11
N ASP A 150 1.82 -14.49 -12.66
CA ASP A 150 1.24 -15.15 -11.49
C ASP A 150 1.38 -14.33 -10.19
N GLN A 151 2.48 -13.59 -10.06
CA GLN A 151 2.75 -12.78 -8.87
C GLN A 151 2.17 -11.37 -8.95
N ILE A 152 1.95 -10.82 -10.14
CA ILE A 152 1.51 -9.44 -10.32
C ILE A 152 0.34 -9.40 -11.29
N LYS A 153 -0.81 -8.88 -10.82
CA LYS A 153 -2.02 -8.75 -11.63
C LYS A 153 -2.56 -7.33 -11.57
N TYR A 154 -3.17 -6.93 -12.67
CA TYR A 154 -3.83 -5.64 -12.83
C TYR A 154 -5.30 -5.82 -13.13
N PHE A 155 -6.15 -5.12 -12.39
CA PHE A 155 -7.59 -5.11 -12.53
C PHE A 155 -8.02 -3.74 -13.00
N LYS A 156 -8.23 -3.60 -14.32
CA LYS A 156 -8.67 -2.34 -14.94
C LYS A 156 -10.18 -2.22 -14.91
N GLY A 157 -10.68 -1.10 -14.39
CA GLY A 157 -12.10 -0.73 -14.36
C GLY A 157 -12.50 -0.02 -13.08
N ASN A 158 -13.76 0.39 -13.01
CA ASN A 158 -14.35 0.85 -11.74
C ASN A 158 -14.46 -0.32 -10.78
N PHE A 159 -14.25 -0.10 -9.50
CA PHE A 159 -14.20 -1.17 -8.51
C PHE A 159 -15.50 -1.97 -8.45
N SER A 160 -16.66 -1.31 -8.48
CA SER A 160 -17.97 -2.02 -8.54
C SER A 160 -18.15 -2.89 -9.79
N GLY A 161 -17.61 -2.45 -10.94
CA GLY A 161 -17.60 -3.25 -12.18
C GLY A 161 -16.69 -4.45 -12.05
N ILE A 162 -15.46 -4.26 -11.58
CA ILE A 162 -14.47 -5.31 -11.33
C ILE A 162 -15.05 -6.37 -10.37
N ALA A 163 -15.71 -5.95 -9.30
CA ALA A 163 -16.33 -6.86 -8.33
C ALA A 163 -17.38 -7.80 -8.97
N LYS A 164 -18.14 -7.30 -9.93
CA LYS A 164 -19.18 -8.07 -10.63
C LYS A 164 -18.62 -8.97 -11.73
N GLU A 165 -17.75 -8.41 -12.57
CA GLU A 165 -17.30 -9.07 -13.81
C GLU A 165 -16.14 -10.04 -13.56
N ARG A 166 -15.37 -9.84 -12.50
CA ARG A 166 -14.15 -10.62 -12.19
C ARG A 166 -14.20 -11.28 -10.80
N SER A 167 -15.41 -11.52 -10.27
CA SER A 167 -15.60 -12.14 -8.94
C SER A 167 -14.88 -13.48 -8.79
N ASP A 168 -14.94 -14.34 -9.80
CA ASP A 168 -14.28 -15.65 -9.79
C ASP A 168 -12.76 -15.51 -9.76
N GLU A 169 -12.21 -14.54 -10.48
CA GLU A 169 -10.78 -14.27 -10.46
C GLU A 169 -10.34 -13.72 -9.09
N ILE A 170 -11.11 -12.78 -8.54
CA ILE A 170 -10.85 -12.20 -7.21
C ILE A 170 -10.93 -13.29 -6.13
N SER A 171 -11.89 -14.22 -6.23
CA SER A 171 -12.05 -15.32 -5.28
C SER A 171 -10.81 -16.21 -5.18
N ASN A 172 -10.05 -16.33 -6.28
CA ASN A 172 -8.84 -17.14 -6.37
C ASN A 172 -7.55 -16.37 -5.99
N LEU A 173 -7.63 -15.09 -5.62
CA LEU A 173 -6.48 -14.34 -5.14
C LEU A 173 -6.06 -14.78 -3.74
N GLN A 174 -4.81 -14.53 -3.39
CA GLN A 174 -4.30 -14.81 -2.04
C GLN A 174 -5.11 -14.02 -0.98
N PRO A 175 -5.16 -14.47 0.29
CA PRO A 175 -5.59 -13.63 1.39
C PRO A 175 -4.82 -12.30 1.41
N ALA A 176 -5.39 -11.26 1.97
CA ALA A 176 -4.75 -9.95 2.05
C ALA A 176 -3.77 -9.89 3.21
N ALA A 177 -2.49 -9.67 2.92
CA ALA A 177 -1.49 -9.35 3.94
C ALA A 177 -1.43 -7.84 4.18
N ILE A 178 -1.47 -7.06 3.10
CA ILE A 178 -1.51 -5.60 3.15
C ILE A 178 -2.54 -5.12 2.13
N VAL A 179 -3.38 -4.19 2.54
CA VAL A 179 -4.34 -3.48 1.69
C VAL A 179 -4.01 -1.99 1.74
N ASN A 180 -3.80 -1.36 0.59
CA ASN A 180 -3.66 0.08 0.45
C ASN A 180 -4.87 0.62 -0.32
N ILE A 181 -5.68 1.44 0.33
CA ILE A 181 -6.77 2.18 -0.29
C ILE A 181 -6.28 3.63 -0.45
N ASP A 182 -6.16 4.07 -1.70
CA ASP A 182 -5.68 5.40 -2.14
C ASP A 182 -6.64 5.86 -3.24
N SER A 183 -7.92 5.99 -2.89
CA SER A 183 -9.00 6.14 -3.86
C SER A 183 -9.72 7.48 -3.76
N ASP A 184 -9.33 8.32 -2.79
CA ASP A 184 -9.85 9.67 -2.54
C ASP A 184 -11.36 9.77 -2.23
N LEU A 185 -12.18 8.98 -2.95
CA LEU A 185 -13.65 9.08 -2.95
C LEU A 185 -14.29 8.10 -1.97
N TYR A 186 -15.35 8.55 -1.28
CA TYR A 186 -16.17 7.70 -0.42
C TYR A 186 -16.68 6.44 -1.14
N THR A 187 -17.30 6.61 -2.32
CA THR A 187 -17.90 5.49 -3.08
C THR A 187 -16.85 4.47 -3.51
N SER A 188 -15.67 4.93 -3.95
CA SER A 188 -14.56 4.05 -4.32
C SER A 188 -14.00 3.30 -3.11
N ALA A 189 -13.90 3.96 -1.95
CA ALA A 189 -13.46 3.32 -0.71
C ALA A 189 -14.45 2.24 -0.24
N VAL A 190 -15.77 2.49 -0.36
CA VAL A 190 -16.80 1.48 -0.07
C VAL A 190 -16.62 0.26 -0.97
N ASP A 191 -16.52 0.44 -2.28
CA ASP A 191 -16.35 -0.65 -3.23
C ASP A 191 -15.04 -1.43 -2.97
N ALA A 192 -13.94 -0.74 -2.65
CA ALA A 192 -12.66 -1.37 -2.33
C ALA A 192 -12.74 -2.24 -1.07
N LEU A 193 -13.38 -1.73 -0.01
CA LEU A 193 -13.59 -2.47 1.23
C LEU A 193 -14.46 -3.72 1.01
N GLU A 194 -15.52 -3.63 0.21
CA GLU A 194 -16.36 -4.79 -0.13
C GLU A 194 -15.59 -5.85 -0.94
N ILE A 195 -14.78 -5.43 -1.92
CA ILE A 195 -13.94 -6.35 -2.71
C ILE A 195 -12.96 -7.11 -1.81
N ILE A 196 -12.35 -6.41 -0.85
CA ILE A 196 -11.30 -7.01 -0.03
C ILE A 196 -11.83 -7.83 1.14
N THR A 197 -13.08 -7.64 1.56
CA THR A 197 -13.70 -8.32 2.70
C THR A 197 -13.42 -9.82 2.74
N PRO A 198 -13.70 -10.62 1.68
CA PRO A 198 -13.48 -12.08 1.71
C PRO A 198 -12.00 -12.47 1.71
N LYS A 199 -11.09 -11.51 1.62
CA LYS A 199 -9.64 -11.72 1.62
C LYS A 199 -8.97 -11.28 2.91
N LEU A 200 -9.66 -10.54 3.76
CA LEU A 200 -9.14 -10.12 5.05
C LEU A 200 -8.80 -11.34 5.91
N GLN A 201 -7.73 -11.23 6.65
CA GLN A 201 -7.29 -12.22 7.62
C GLN A 201 -6.81 -11.52 8.90
N GLN A 202 -6.71 -12.28 9.98
CA GLN A 202 -6.15 -11.76 11.23
C GLN A 202 -4.77 -11.14 10.98
N GLY A 203 -4.59 -9.89 11.36
CA GLY A 203 -3.35 -9.15 11.23
C GLY A 203 -3.14 -8.47 9.87
N THR A 204 -4.10 -8.53 8.93
CA THR A 204 -4.03 -7.72 7.70
C THR A 204 -3.75 -6.27 8.05
N VAL A 205 -2.78 -5.67 7.37
CA VAL A 205 -2.51 -4.23 7.49
C VAL A 205 -3.39 -3.49 6.49
N LEU A 206 -4.34 -2.71 6.99
CA LEU A 206 -5.18 -1.84 6.17
C LEU A 206 -4.60 -0.42 6.23
N MET A 207 -4.15 0.10 5.10
CA MET A 207 -3.63 1.44 4.91
C MET A 207 -4.67 2.25 4.13
N MET A 208 -5.10 3.39 4.69
CA MET A 208 -6.05 4.31 4.06
C MET A 208 -5.34 5.66 3.89
N ASP A 209 -5.03 6.02 2.64
CA ASP A 209 -4.13 7.14 2.32
C ASP A 209 -4.80 8.49 2.60
N ASP A 210 -6.11 8.58 2.39
CA ASP A 210 -6.92 9.80 2.53
C ASP A 210 -7.86 9.79 3.75
N TYR A 211 -7.57 8.94 4.73
CA TYR A 211 -8.43 8.74 5.91
C TYR A 211 -8.80 10.04 6.64
N ASN A 212 -7.89 11.01 6.70
CA ASN A 212 -8.11 12.30 7.34
C ASN A 212 -8.35 13.46 6.36
N CYS A 213 -8.56 13.18 5.08
CA CYS A 213 -9.03 14.18 4.11
C CYS A 213 -10.38 14.79 4.55
N PHE A 214 -10.84 15.82 3.86
CA PHE A 214 -12.06 16.54 4.18
C PHE A 214 -12.10 17.10 5.61
N SER A 215 -10.96 17.64 6.08
CA SER A 215 -10.79 18.18 7.46
C SER A 215 -11.09 17.13 8.54
N ALA A 216 -10.77 15.85 8.25
CA ALA A 216 -11.02 14.70 9.12
C ALA A 216 -12.51 14.55 9.52
N ASN A 217 -13.44 14.98 8.67
CA ASN A 217 -14.87 14.85 8.89
C ASN A 217 -15.27 13.37 8.96
N ARG A 218 -15.99 12.98 10.02
CA ARG A 218 -16.40 11.59 10.25
C ARG A 218 -17.39 11.06 9.22
N ASN A 219 -18.11 11.95 8.54
CA ASN A 219 -19.18 11.62 7.60
C ASN A 219 -18.75 11.86 6.14
N LYS A 220 -17.45 11.79 5.86
CA LYS A 220 -16.90 11.99 4.50
C LYS A 220 -15.72 11.07 4.19
N GLY A 221 -15.55 10.81 2.89
CA GLY A 221 -14.42 10.11 2.31
C GLY A 221 -14.18 8.73 2.90
N GLU A 222 -12.93 8.29 2.89
CA GLU A 222 -12.50 6.96 3.38
C GLU A 222 -12.87 6.72 4.85
N ARG A 223 -12.84 7.76 5.69
CA ARG A 223 -13.21 7.64 7.11
C ARG A 223 -14.66 7.23 7.29
N TYR A 224 -15.57 7.78 6.52
CA TYR A 224 -16.99 7.44 6.56
C TYR A 224 -17.22 6.04 5.99
N ALA A 225 -16.59 5.72 4.87
CA ALA A 225 -16.64 4.39 4.28
C ALA A 225 -16.20 3.30 5.26
N LEU A 226 -15.09 3.50 5.98
CA LEU A 226 -14.63 2.55 6.99
C LEU A 226 -15.61 2.43 8.17
N SER A 227 -16.23 3.54 8.62
CA SER A 227 -17.21 3.51 9.70
C SER A 227 -18.42 2.65 9.35
N GLU A 228 -19.02 2.88 8.17
CA GLU A 228 -20.16 2.09 7.71
C GLU A 228 -19.80 0.63 7.43
N PHE A 229 -18.60 0.39 6.88
CA PHE A 229 -18.08 -0.96 6.69
C PHE A 229 -18.03 -1.75 8.00
N LEU A 230 -17.51 -1.16 9.06
CA LEU A 230 -17.42 -1.82 10.39
C LEU A 230 -18.78 -1.98 11.06
N GLU A 231 -19.73 -1.08 10.81
CA GLU A 231 -21.11 -1.26 11.28
C GLU A 231 -21.81 -2.45 10.59
N LYS A 232 -21.51 -2.68 9.32
CA LYS A 232 -22.06 -3.78 8.52
C LYS A 232 -21.40 -5.14 8.82
N HIS A 233 -20.09 -5.14 9.10
CA HIS A 233 -19.26 -6.32 9.30
C HIS A 233 -18.79 -6.44 10.76
N SER A 234 -19.72 -6.79 11.66
CA SER A 234 -19.45 -6.86 13.10
C SER A 234 -18.41 -7.91 13.51
N GLU A 235 -18.09 -8.84 12.61
CA GLU A 235 -17.02 -9.84 12.76
C GLU A 235 -15.63 -9.27 12.50
N ILE A 236 -15.54 -8.03 11.99
CA ILE A 236 -14.28 -7.36 11.65
C ILE A 236 -14.09 -6.17 12.59
N GLU A 237 -12.95 -6.10 13.24
CA GLU A 237 -12.47 -4.93 13.97
C GLU A 237 -11.19 -4.38 13.37
N VAL A 238 -10.93 -3.09 13.55
CA VAL A 238 -9.67 -2.47 13.17
C VAL A 238 -9.06 -1.70 14.33
N GLU A 239 -7.80 -1.98 14.62
CA GLU A 239 -7.00 -1.23 15.59
C GLU A 239 -6.16 -0.19 14.87
N LYS A 240 -6.20 1.08 15.29
CA LYS A 240 -5.31 2.13 14.77
C LYS A 240 -3.87 1.80 15.12
N TRP A 241 -3.02 1.74 14.11
CA TRP A 241 -1.62 1.42 14.32
C TRP A 241 -0.72 2.65 14.25
N PHE A 242 -0.59 3.31 13.07
CA PHE A 242 0.20 4.54 12.93
C PHE A 242 -0.36 5.46 11.84
N PRO A 243 -0.20 6.78 12.00
CA PRO A 243 -0.46 7.74 10.93
C PRO A 243 0.74 7.82 9.97
N TYR A 244 0.50 8.18 8.70
CA TYR A 244 1.56 8.40 7.72
C TYR A 244 1.16 9.51 6.75
N LEU A 245 2.14 10.09 6.05
CA LEU A 245 1.95 11.32 5.28
C LEU A 245 1.29 12.41 6.14
N TYR A 246 0.37 13.16 5.56
CA TYR A 246 -0.37 14.22 6.26
C TYR A 246 -1.76 13.76 6.73
N VAL A 247 -2.37 12.84 6.00
CA VAL A 247 -3.77 12.46 6.17
C VAL A 247 -3.97 10.93 6.28
N GLY A 248 -3.00 10.12 5.93
CA GLY A 248 -3.10 8.67 5.93
C GLY A 248 -3.11 8.04 7.32
N GLN A 249 -3.76 6.90 7.44
CA GLN A 249 -3.84 6.10 8.66
C GLN A 249 -3.72 4.61 8.33
N ALA A 250 -2.85 3.91 9.04
CA ALA A 250 -2.75 2.46 8.99
C ALA A 250 -3.47 1.82 10.18
N PHE A 251 -4.07 0.67 9.92
CA PHE A 251 -4.80 -0.14 10.90
C PHE A 251 -4.33 -1.59 10.84
N ILE A 252 -4.54 -2.32 11.93
CA ILE A 252 -4.46 -3.79 11.97
C ILE A 252 -5.89 -4.33 12.01
N VAL A 253 -6.18 -5.30 11.15
CA VAL A 253 -7.48 -5.99 11.11
C VAL A 253 -7.49 -7.13 12.12
N HIS A 254 -8.57 -7.23 12.88
CA HIS A 254 -8.88 -8.33 13.76
C HIS A 254 -10.17 -9.01 13.29
N LEU A 255 -10.18 -10.33 13.29
CA LEU A 255 -11.35 -11.15 12.99
C LEU A 255 -11.83 -11.83 14.28
N ASN A 256 -13.10 -11.62 14.63
CA ASN A 256 -13.78 -12.16 15.82
C ASN A 256 -14.44 -13.51 15.53
#